data_d58c0c2ba89b13aee9dea5112378004e
#
_entry.id   d58c0c2ba89b13aee9dea5112378004e
#
_cell.length_a   1.000
_cell.length_b   1.000
_cell.length_c   1.000
_cell.angle_alpha   90.00
_cell.angle_beta   90.00
_cell.angle_gamma   90.00
#
_symmetry.space_group_name_H-M   'P 1'
#
loop_
_entity.id
_entity.type
_entity.pdbx_description
1 polymer ?
#
loop_
_entity_poly.entity_id
_entity_poly.type
_entity_poly.pdbx_seq_one_letter_code
_entity_poly.pdbx_strand_id
1 'polypeptide(L)'
;MSNKFTEREKSFEKKFVRDEELQFKIQARSNKYLAEFVSGKLNKSEDEKQKYIQEIIKADMKEAGNNEDVFRKIKKDFQEASVSVDDREIRDQMEKALLRAKKDFKQ
;
A
#
# COMPACT_ATOMS: atom_id res chain seq x y z
N MET A 1 -30.62 28.38 8.50
CA MET A 1 -29.79 28.53 9.01
C MET A 1 -29.32 27.60 9.95
N SER A 2 -30.07 26.96 10.62
CA SER A 2 -29.68 25.81 11.36
C SER A 2 -28.94 24.85 10.51
N ASN A 3 -29.14 24.97 9.28
CA ASN A 3 -28.49 24.08 8.32
C ASN A 3 -26.98 24.17 8.39
N LYS A 4 -26.46 25.28 8.79
CA LYS A 4 -25.04 25.47 8.89
C LYS A 4 -24.43 24.51 9.90
N PHE A 5 -25.13 24.35 11.01
CA PHE A 5 -24.66 23.53 12.08
C PHE A 5 -24.80 22.04 11.70
N THR A 6 -25.93 21.69 11.10
CA THR A 6 -26.18 20.36 10.63
C THR A 6 -25.19 19.97 9.53
N GLU A 7 -24.89 20.90 8.66
CA GLU A 7 -23.90 20.67 7.61
C GLU A 7 -22.52 20.40 8.18
N ARG A 8 -22.19 21.06 9.28
CA ARG A 8 -20.91 20.84 9.93
C ARG A 8 -20.82 19.43 10.46
N GLU A 9 -21.89 18.95 11.09
CA GLU A 9 -21.93 17.60 11.61
C GLU A 9 -21.82 16.59 10.47
N LYS A 10 -22.55 16.80 9.41
CA LYS A 10 -22.50 15.93 8.25
C LYS A 10 -21.12 15.94 7.61
N SER A 11 -20.51 17.11 7.53
CA SER A 11 -19.18 17.25 6.97
C SER A 11 -18.16 16.51 7.83
N PHE A 12 -18.33 16.56 9.14
CA PHE A 12 -17.45 15.88 10.05
C PHE A 12 -17.57 14.36 9.87
N GLU A 13 -18.80 13.84 9.79
CA GLU A 13 -19.02 12.45 9.57
C GLU A 13 -18.47 11.98 8.23
N LYS A 14 -18.70 12.77 7.20
CA LYS A 14 -18.18 12.47 5.87
C LYS A 14 -16.66 12.47 5.88
N LYS A 15 -16.07 13.37 6.61
CA LYS A 15 -14.62 13.44 6.71
C LYS A 15 -14.06 12.20 7.37
N PHE A 16 -14.74 11.71 8.39
CA PHE A 16 -14.33 10.50 9.09
C PHE A 16 -14.38 9.29 8.17
N VAL A 17 -15.50 9.11 7.48
CA VAL A 17 -15.66 8.02 6.52
C VAL A 17 -14.65 8.18 5.39
N ARG A 18 -14.45 9.41 4.94
CA ARG A 18 -13.48 9.68 3.91
C ARG A 18 -12.09 9.33 4.34
N ASP A 19 -11.74 9.58 5.59
CA ASP A 19 -10.40 9.29 6.09
C ASP A 19 -10.15 7.79 6.05
N GLU A 20 -11.14 6.97 6.38
CA GLU A 20 -11.00 5.52 6.29
C GLU A 20 -10.84 5.08 4.84
N GLU A 21 -11.67 5.59 3.95
CA GLU A 21 -11.57 5.29 2.53
C GLU A 21 -10.25 5.78 1.98
N LEU A 22 -9.82 6.95 2.40
CA LEU A 22 -8.57 7.54 1.97
C LEU A 22 -7.40 6.68 2.40
N GLN A 23 -7.40 6.22 3.65
CA GLN A 23 -6.34 5.35 4.16
C GLN A 23 -6.29 4.04 3.36
N PHE A 24 -7.45 3.49 3.04
CA PHE A 24 -7.53 2.29 2.23
C PHE A 24 -6.92 2.52 0.84
N LYS A 25 -7.28 3.64 0.23
CA LYS A 25 -6.75 3.99 -1.10
C LYS A 25 -5.25 4.22 -1.07
N ILE A 26 -4.76 4.89 -0.03
CA ILE A 26 -3.33 5.13 0.15
C ILE A 26 -2.60 3.80 0.30
N GLN A 27 -3.14 2.91 1.12
CA GLN A 27 -2.53 1.61 1.34
C GLN A 27 -2.49 0.77 0.06
N ALA A 28 -3.58 0.75 -0.68
CA ALA A 28 -3.64 0.03 -1.96
C ALA A 28 -2.63 0.60 -2.96
N ARG A 29 -2.52 1.93 -3.04
CA ARG A 29 -1.57 2.59 -3.93
C ARG A 29 -0.13 2.29 -3.50
N SER A 30 0.12 2.31 -2.20
CA SER A 30 1.41 1.98 -1.64
C SER A 30 1.81 0.55 -2.02
N ASN A 31 0.89 -0.39 -1.87
CA ASN A 31 1.14 -1.78 -2.22
C ASN A 31 1.43 -1.95 -3.72
N LYS A 32 0.77 -1.16 -4.54
CA LYS A 32 1.02 -1.16 -5.98
C LYS A 32 2.46 -0.72 -6.28
N TYR A 33 2.89 0.40 -5.70
CA TYR A 33 4.25 0.89 -5.90
C TYR A 33 5.29 -0.10 -5.41
N LEU A 34 5.03 -0.70 -4.27
CA LEU A 34 5.94 -1.68 -3.70
C LEU A 34 6.03 -2.91 -4.60
N ALA A 35 4.90 -3.39 -5.10
CA ALA A 35 4.87 -4.53 -6.02
C ALA A 35 5.60 -4.22 -7.32
N GLU A 36 5.50 -2.99 -7.81
CA GLU A 36 6.23 -2.57 -9.00
C GLU A 36 7.74 -2.63 -8.78
N PHE A 37 8.19 -2.18 -7.61
CA PHE A 37 9.60 -2.25 -7.27
C PHE A 37 10.09 -3.70 -7.26
N VAL A 38 9.36 -4.57 -6.57
CA VAL A 38 9.73 -5.98 -6.47
C VAL A 38 9.69 -6.65 -7.84
N SER A 39 8.66 -6.37 -8.62
CA SER A 39 8.53 -6.93 -9.97
C SER A 39 9.69 -6.52 -10.87
N GLY A 40 10.15 -5.28 -10.72
CA GLY A 40 11.32 -4.81 -11.46
C GLY A 40 12.57 -5.58 -11.09
N LYS A 41 12.77 -5.83 -9.79
CA LYS A 41 13.92 -6.59 -9.31
C LYS A 41 13.87 -8.06 -9.76
N LEU A 42 12.67 -8.61 -9.89
CA LEU A 42 12.47 -10.00 -10.28
C LEU A 42 12.33 -10.17 -11.78
N ASN A 43 12.42 -9.09 -12.55
CA ASN A 43 12.29 -9.09 -14.01
C ASN A 43 10.98 -9.72 -14.47
N LYS A 44 9.90 -9.40 -13.79
CA LYS A 44 8.58 -9.91 -14.16
C LYS A 44 8.05 -9.19 -15.39
N SER A 45 7.27 -9.92 -16.20
CA SER A 45 6.58 -9.33 -17.35
C SER A 45 5.46 -8.45 -16.84
N GLU A 46 4.84 -7.68 -17.73
CA GLU A 46 3.73 -6.81 -17.36
C GLU A 46 2.58 -7.60 -16.75
N ASP A 47 2.24 -8.74 -17.35
CA ASP A 47 1.18 -9.60 -16.84
C ASP A 47 1.53 -10.16 -15.47
N GLU A 48 2.76 -10.59 -15.28
CA GLU A 48 3.23 -11.10 -14.00
C GLU A 48 3.23 -10.00 -12.95
N LYS A 49 3.58 -8.78 -13.35
CA LYS A 49 3.57 -7.65 -12.44
C LYS A 49 2.15 -7.37 -11.93
N GLN A 50 1.17 -7.42 -12.82
CA GLN A 50 -0.23 -7.19 -12.43
C GLN A 50 -0.69 -8.25 -11.44
N LYS A 51 -0.32 -9.48 -11.66
CA LYS A 51 -0.63 -10.57 -10.72
C LYS A 51 0.06 -10.35 -9.38
N TYR A 52 1.31 -9.92 -9.41
CA TYR A 52 2.07 -9.70 -8.19
C TYR A 52 1.46 -8.57 -7.35
N ILE A 53 0.99 -7.51 -8.01
CA ILE A 53 0.29 -6.41 -7.33
C ILE A 53 -0.89 -6.98 -6.53
N GLN A 54 -1.67 -7.88 -7.14
CA GLN A 54 -2.81 -8.49 -6.46
C GLN A 54 -2.35 -9.37 -5.29
N GLU A 55 -1.25 -10.07 -5.43
CA GLU A 55 -0.71 -10.91 -4.36
C GLU A 55 -0.29 -10.07 -3.15
N ILE A 56 0.35 -8.92 -3.39
CA ILE A 56 0.75 -8.02 -2.32
C ILE A 56 -0.47 -7.45 -1.61
N ILE A 57 -1.47 -7.03 -2.38
CA ILE A 57 -2.71 -6.51 -1.80
C ILE A 57 -3.38 -7.56 -0.91
N LYS A 58 -3.43 -8.80 -1.39
CA LYS A 58 -4.00 -9.90 -0.60
C LYS A 58 -3.22 -10.15 0.68
N ALA A 59 -1.90 -10.12 0.59
CA ALA A 59 -1.05 -10.33 1.77
C ALA A 59 -1.30 -9.25 2.82
N ASP A 60 -1.48 -7.99 2.36
CA ASP A 60 -1.73 -6.88 3.26
C ASP A 60 -3.10 -6.98 3.92
N MET A 61 -4.06 -7.57 3.24
CA MET A 61 -5.42 -7.70 3.77
C MET A 61 -5.56 -8.77 4.85
N LYS A 62 -4.59 -9.66 4.97
CA LYS A 62 -4.67 -10.73 5.97
C LYS A 62 -4.62 -10.20 7.39
N GLU A 63 -3.84 -9.17 7.64
CA GLU A 63 -3.77 -8.55 8.96
C GLU A 63 -3.85 -7.05 8.77
N ALA A 64 -5.02 -6.49 9.03
CA ALA A 64 -5.25 -5.07 8.87
C ALA A 64 -4.28 -4.27 9.74
N GLY A 65 -3.58 -3.35 9.12
CA GLY A 65 -2.68 -2.45 9.84
C GLY A 65 -1.30 -3.03 10.15
N ASN A 66 -1.04 -4.26 9.73
CA ASN A 66 0.25 -4.89 9.98
C ASN A 66 0.97 -5.17 8.66
N ASN A 67 2.12 -4.56 8.48
CA ASN A 67 2.91 -4.69 7.25
C ASN A 67 3.86 -5.89 7.25
N GLU A 68 3.88 -6.65 8.33
CA GLU A 68 4.81 -7.76 8.45
C GLU A 68 4.54 -8.89 7.45
N ASP A 69 3.26 -9.14 7.14
CA ASP A 69 2.92 -10.16 6.15
C ASP A 69 3.45 -9.80 4.78
N VAL A 70 3.35 -8.52 4.41
CA VAL A 70 3.87 -8.03 3.14
C VAL A 70 5.40 -8.15 3.12
N PHE A 71 6.04 -7.76 4.20
CA PHE A 71 7.50 -7.84 4.32
C PHE A 71 7.97 -9.28 4.14
N ARG A 72 7.34 -10.23 4.86
CA ARG A 72 7.71 -11.64 4.79
C ARG A 72 7.52 -12.22 3.39
N LYS A 73 6.43 -11.83 2.75
CA LYS A 73 6.17 -12.29 1.39
C LYS A 73 7.24 -11.81 0.43
N ILE A 74 7.59 -10.54 0.50
CA ILE A 74 8.60 -9.95 -0.38
C ILE A 74 9.96 -10.61 -0.15
N LYS A 75 10.32 -10.78 1.11
CA LYS A 75 11.58 -11.41 1.47
C LYS A 75 11.66 -12.83 0.91
N LYS A 76 10.57 -13.58 1.08
CA LYS A 76 10.49 -14.95 0.57
C LYS A 76 10.62 -14.98 -0.96
N ASP A 77 9.92 -14.08 -1.62
CA ASP A 77 9.94 -14.02 -3.09
C ASP A 77 11.33 -13.71 -3.63
N PHE A 78 12.07 -12.80 -2.97
CA PHE A 78 13.45 -12.53 -3.34
C PHE A 78 14.34 -13.75 -3.10
N GLN A 79 14.16 -14.42 -1.98
CA GLN A 79 14.94 -15.60 -1.65
C GLN A 79 14.71 -16.72 -2.66
N GLU A 80 13.45 -16.95 -3.04
CA GLU A 80 13.10 -17.98 -4.02
C GLU A 80 13.68 -17.68 -5.40
N ALA A 81 13.79 -16.41 -5.74
CA ALA A 81 14.35 -15.97 -7.02
C ALA A 81 15.87 -15.84 -6.96
N SER A 82 16.48 -16.10 -5.83
CA SER A 82 17.92 -15.93 -5.60
C SER A 82 18.38 -14.48 -5.86
N VAL A 83 17.52 -13.53 -5.54
CA VAL A 83 17.84 -12.12 -5.63
C VAL A 83 18.22 -11.64 -4.24
N SER A 84 19.41 -11.06 -4.14
CA SER A 84 19.93 -10.61 -2.85
C SER A 84 19.45 -9.18 -2.57
N VAL A 85 18.58 -9.03 -1.59
CA VAL A 85 18.08 -7.73 -1.17
C VAL A 85 18.02 -7.72 0.34
N ASP A 86 18.59 -6.68 0.96
CA ASP A 86 18.61 -6.56 2.42
C ASP A 86 17.22 -6.30 2.97
N ASP A 87 17.00 -6.78 4.19
CA ASP A 87 15.76 -6.49 4.91
C ASP A 87 15.55 -4.98 5.03
N ARG A 88 16.63 -4.24 5.26
CA ARG A 88 16.57 -2.80 5.39
C ARG A 88 16.11 -2.14 4.09
N GLU A 89 16.58 -2.63 2.95
CA GLU A 89 16.15 -2.09 1.67
C GLU A 89 14.65 -2.35 1.44
N ILE A 90 14.18 -3.54 1.81
CA ILE A 90 12.76 -3.85 1.70
C ILE A 90 11.95 -2.88 2.56
N ARG A 91 12.37 -2.67 3.80
CA ARG A 91 11.69 -1.74 4.72
C ARG A 91 11.70 -0.30 4.18
N ASP A 92 12.84 0.12 3.65
CA ASP A 92 12.96 1.46 3.08
C ASP A 92 12.02 1.64 1.88
N GLN A 93 11.91 0.63 1.04
CA GLN A 93 11.02 0.70 -0.11
C GLN A 93 9.55 0.70 0.32
N MET A 94 9.22 -0.03 1.37
CA MET A 94 7.87 -0.01 1.92
C MET A 94 7.52 1.39 2.40
N GLU A 95 8.45 2.05 3.10
CA GLU A 95 8.23 3.40 3.58
C GLU A 95 8.13 4.41 2.43
N LYS A 96 9.01 4.30 1.44
CA LYS A 96 8.98 5.19 0.27
C LYS A 96 7.69 5.03 -0.51
N ALA A 97 7.23 3.80 -0.67
CA ALA A 97 5.98 3.54 -1.37
C ALA A 97 4.80 4.20 -0.63
N LEU A 98 4.80 4.10 0.69
CA LEU A 98 3.76 4.71 1.49
C LEU A 98 3.77 6.24 1.39
N LEU A 99 4.95 6.85 1.47
CA LEU A 99 5.09 8.29 1.35
C LEU A 99 4.64 8.78 -0.02
N ARG A 100 5.01 8.04 -1.06
CA ARG A 100 4.61 8.39 -2.41
C ARG A 100 3.10 8.31 -2.58
N ALA A 101 2.50 7.26 -2.03
CA ALA A 101 1.05 7.10 -2.08
C ALA A 101 0.34 8.24 -1.35
N LYS A 102 0.86 8.64 -0.19
CA LYS A 102 0.31 9.77 0.56
C LYS A 102 0.36 11.05 -0.26
N LYS A 103 1.46 11.29 -0.95
CA LYS A 103 1.59 12.47 -1.80
C LYS A 103 0.57 12.46 -2.93
N ASP A 104 0.31 11.29 -3.51
CA ASP A 104 -0.66 11.18 -4.60
C ASP A 104 -2.05 11.60 -4.13
N PHE A 105 -2.36 11.40 -2.87
CA PHE A 105 -3.64 11.79 -2.30
C PHE A 105 -3.54 13.06 -1.46
N LYS A 106 -2.41 13.76 -1.55
CA LYS A 106 -2.18 15.04 -0.85
C LYS A 106 -2.31 14.94 0.67
N GLN A 107 -1.70 13.95 1.22
CA GLN A 107 -1.67 13.81 2.68
C GLN A 107 -0.38 14.39 3.25
#